data_4a25f286ed67196e8a230e4b129f8b63
#
_entry.id   4a25f286ed67196e8a230e4b129f8b63
#
_cell.length_a   1.000
_cell.length_b   1.000
_cell.length_c   1.000
_cell.angle_alpha   90.00
_cell.angle_beta   90.00
_cell.angle_gamma   90.00
#
_symmetry.space_group_name_H-M   'P 1'
#
loop_
_entity.id
_entity.type
_entity.pdbx_description
1 polymer ?
#
loop_
_entity_poly.entity_id
_entity_poly.type
_entity_poly.pdbx_seq_one_letter_code
_entity_poly.pdbx_strand_id
1 'polypeptide(L)'
;MRFLIIFIFLVSNSFAVETSNIKNLVINKELKKYDSLTFLDDKDNQIRLEDYRGNLILLNFWATWCAPCKKEMPSLDLLQTNKNLSNLKIFLIHVGQDNIKKSLKSFEELS
;
A
#
# COMPACT_ATOMS: atom_id res chain seq x y z
N MET A 1 47.49 20.41 36.00
CA MET A 1 46.53 20.62 34.91
C MET A 1 46.13 19.24 34.35
N ARG A 2 44.95 18.79 34.72
CA ARG A 2 44.41 17.47 34.28
C ARG A 2 43.43 17.76 33.18
N PHE A 3 43.79 17.47 31.91
CA PHE A 3 42.88 17.55 30.75
C PHE A 3 41.94 16.34 30.79
N LEU A 4 40.69 16.62 31.09
CA LEU A 4 39.61 15.65 31.01
C LEU A 4 39.13 15.57 29.55
N ILE A 5 39.58 14.54 28.84
CA ILE A 5 39.12 14.29 27.46
C ILE A 5 37.74 13.63 27.58
N ILE A 6 36.69 14.39 27.34
CA ILE A 6 35.31 13.87 27.21
C ILE A 6 35.20 13.21 25.84
N PHE A 7 35.20 11.89 25.82
CA PHE A 7 34.96 11.08 24.64
C PHE A 7 33.42 11.02 24.40
N ILE A 8 32.94 11.91 23.55
CA ILE A 8 31.53 11.85 23.16
C ILE A 8 31.36 10.66 22.22
N PHE A 9 30.81 9.57 22.72
CA PHE A 9 30.32 8.47 21.89
C PHE A 9 29.06 8.93 21.16
N LEU A 10 29.20 9.30 19.89
CA LEU A 10 28.10 9.42 18.96
C LEU A 10 27.55 8.02 18.68
N VAL A 11 26.53 7.64 19.43
CA VAL A 11 25.75 6.44 19.16
C VAL A 11 24.89 6.73 17.93
N SER A 12 25.39 6.37 16.76
CA SER A 12 24.60 6.34 15.53
C SER A 12 23.55 5.25 15.69
N ASN A 13 22.35 5.62 16.07
CA ASN A 13 21.20 4.72 16.00
C ASN A 13 20.87 4.47 14.52
N SER A 14 21.51 3.48 13.92
CA SER A 14 21.08 2.93 12.64
C SER A 14 19.76 2.21 12.88
N PHE A 15 18.65 2.85 12.55
CA PHE A 15 17.37 2.18 12.43
C PHE A 15 17.46 1.20 11.26
N ALA A 16 17.93 -0.02 11.53
CA ALA A 16 17.75 -1.12 10.60
C ALA A 16 16.25 -1.43 10.59
N VAL A 17 15.57 -1.09 9.50
CA VAL A 17 14.23 -1.58 9.21
C VAL A 17 14.38 -3.09 9.04
N GLU A 18 14.03 -3.83 10.06
CA GLU A 18 13.95 -5.28 10.02
C GLU A 18 12.79 -5.65 9.10
N THR A 19 13.09 -5.99 7.87
CA THR A 19 12.11 -6.57 6.94
C THR A 19 11.75 -7.94 7.51
N SER A 20 10.70 -7.97 8.32
CA SER A 20 10.11 -9.22 8.80
C SER A 20 9.90 -10.15 7.62
N ASN A 21 10.16 -11.42 7.80
CA ASN A 21 10.15 -12.51 6.81
C ASN A 21 8.80 -12.63 6.07
N ILE A 22 8.49 -11.65 5.22
CA ILE A 22 7.31 -11.71 4.35
C ILE A 22 7.67 -12.64 3.20
N LYS A 23 7.11 -13.85 3.24
CA LYS A 23 7.26 -14.80 2.14
C LYS A 23 6.71 -14.17 0.86
N ASN A 24 7.46 -14.30 -0.22
CA ASN A 24 7.11 -13.79 -1.55
C ASN A 24 7.15 -12.26 -1.72
N LEU A 25 7.80 -11.51 -0.83
CA LEU A 25 8.07 -10.10 -1.05
C LEU A 25 9.24 -9.93 -2.04
N VAL A 26 8.97 -9.26 -3.16
CA VAL A 26 9.99 -8.87 -4.14
C VAL A 26 10.24 -7.36 -4.03
N ILE A 27 11.43 -6.99 -3.60
CA ILE A 27 11.85 -5.60 -3.54
C ILE A 27 12.63 -5.28 -4.83
N ASN A 28 12.07 -4.41 -5.66
CA ASN A 28 12.77 -3.95 -6.86
C ASN A 28 13.86 -2.95 -6.46
N LYS A 29 15.10 -3.23 -6.82
CA LYS A 29 16.24 -2.32 -6.58
C LYS A 29 16.26 -1.16 -7.57
N GLU A 30 15.65 -1.33 -8.73
CA GLU A 30 15.59 -0.31 -9.78
C GLU A 30 14.25 0.41 -9.72
N LEU A 31 14.28 1.72 -9.86
CA LEU A 31 13.08 2.54 -9.95
C LEU A 31 12.41 2.32 -11.30
N LYS A 32 11.20 1.75 -11.28
CA LYS A 32 10.36 1.64 -12.47
C LYS A 32 9.34 2.77 -12.47
N LYS A 33 9.18 3.43 -13.61
CA LYS A 33 8.11 4.42 -13.79
C LYS A 33 6.84 3.77 -14.28
N TYR A 34 5.71 4.13 -13.67
CA TYR A 34 4.37 3.67 -14.04
C TYR A 34 3.47 4.85 -14.39
N ASP A 35 4.00 5.80 -15.18
CA ASP A 35 3.34 7.07 -15.47
C ASP A 35 2.04 6.94 -16.29
N SER A 36 1.80 5.79 -16.93
CA SER A 36 0.64 5.57 -17.81
C SER A 36 -0.40 4.59 -17.21
N LEU A 37 -0.28 4.26 -15.93
CA LEU A 37 -1.20 3.30 -15.34
C LEU A 37 -2.53 3.98 -14.99
N THR A 38 -3.61 3.48 -15.60
CA THR A 38 -4.97 3.99 -15.42
C THR A 38 -5.94 2.87 -15.12
N PHE A 39 -7.00 3.17 -14.40
CA PHE A 39 -8.13 2.28 -14.14
C PHE A 39 -9.42 3.11 -13.99
N LEU A 40 -10.56 2.47 -13.93
CA LEU A 40 -11.85 3.13 -13.72
C LEU A 40 -12.28 2.98 -12.26
N ASP A 41 -12.94 4.03 -11.74
CA ASP A 41 -13.64 3.94 -10.46
C ASP A 41 -15.04 3.30 -10.64
N ASP A 42 -15.81 3.21 -9.56
CA ASP A 42 -17.17 2.66 -9.51
C ASP A 42 -18.22 3.49 -10.29
N LYS A 43 -17.83 4.68 -10.75
CA LYS A 43 -18.65 5.61 -11.54
C LYS A 43 -18.15 5.79 -12.97
N ASP A 44 -17.28 4.88 -13.41
CA ASP A 44 -16.63 4.92 -14.74
C ASP A 44 -15.72 6.15 -14.97
N ASN A 45 -15.29 6.85 -13.90
CA ASN A 45 -14.30 7.90 -14.05
C ASN A 45 -12.90 7.29 -14.16
N GLN A 46 -12.10 7.86 -15.04
CA GLN A 46 -10.72 7.45 -15.20
C GLN A 46 -9.84 7.98 -14.05
N ILE A 47 -9.21 7.08 -13.33
CA ILE A 47 -8.20 7.36 -12.32
C ILE A 47 -6.83 7.14 -12.95
N ARG A 48 -5.95 8.14 -12.85
CA ARG A 48 -4.58 8.06 -13.34
C ARG A 48 -3.63 8.03 -12.15
N LEU A 49 -2.75 7.06 -12.10
CA LEU A 49 -1.83 6.89 -10.98
C LEU A 49 -0.89 8.10 -10.82
N GLU A 50 -0.58 8.78 -11.93
CA GLU A 50 0.25 9.98 -11.92
C GLU A 50 -0.33 11.16 -11.11
N ASP A 51 -1.67 11.22 -10.96
CA ASP A 51 -2.35 12.26 -10.18
C ASP A 51 -2.09 12.14 -8.67
N TYR A 52 -1.56 10.99 -8.26
CA TYR A 52 -1.24 10.67 -6.85
C TYR A 52 0.25 10.73 -6.54
N ARG A 53 1.04 11.43 -7.35
CA ARG A 53 2.48 11.62 -7.09
C ARG A 53 2.70 12.23 -5.71
N GLY A 54 3.73 11.73 -5.01
CA GLY A 54 4.02 12.12 -3.63
C GLY A 54 3.28 11.32 -2.57
N ASN A 55 2.33 10.45 -2.97
CA ASN A 55 1.69 9.51 -2.07
C ASN A 55 2.35 8.13 -2.14
N LEU A 56 2.25 7.40 -1.04
CA LEU A 56 2.51 5.96 -1.02
C LEU A 56 1.28 5.26 -1.58
N ILE A 57 1.45 4.46 -2.63
CA ILE A 57 0.35 3.79 -3.31
C ILE A 57 0.42 2.29 -3.04
N LEU A 58 -0.68 1.72 -2.59
CA LEU A 58 -0.90 0.28 -2.50
C LEU A 58 -2.00 -0.11 -3.48
N LEU A 59 -1.64 -0.92 -4.47
CA LEU A 59 -2.62 -1.52 -5.39
C LEU A 59 -2.88 -2.96 -4.93
N ASN A 60 -4.11 -3.23 -4.48
CA ASN A 60 -4.56 -4.56 -4.13
C ASN A 60 -5.49 -5.08 -5.23
N PHE A 61 -5.16 -6.23 -5.81
CA PHE A 61 -5.94 -6.87 -6.84
C PHE A 61 -6.83 -7.96 -6.23
N TRP A 62 -8.12 -7.91 -6.51
CA TRP A 62 -9.08 -8.84 -5.96
C TRP A 62 -10.15 -9.29 -6.98
N ALA A 63 -10.88 -10.34 -6.67
CA ALA A 63 -12.01 -10.81 -7.45
C ALA A 63 -13.11 -11.36 -6.54
N THR A 64 -14.34 -11.43 -7.04
CA THR A 64 -15.50 -11.91 -6.28
C THR A 64 -15.36 -13.37 -5.82
N TRP A 65 -14.62 -14.17 -6.56
CA TRP A 65 -14.32 -15.57 -6.26
C TRP A 65 -13.06 -15.79 -5.40
N CYS A 66 -12.29 -14.74 -5.12
CA CYS A 66 -11.04 -14.83 -4.36
C CYS A 66 -11.31 -14.71 -2.85
N ALA A 67 -11.54 -15.83 -2.19
CA ALA A 67 -11.81 -15.86 -0.76
C ALA A 67 -10.68 -15.26 0.11
N PRO A 68 -9.38 -15.55 -0.11
CA PRO A 68 -8.31 -14.90 0.65
C PRO A 68 -8.27 -13.39 0.43
N CYS A 69 -8.49 -12.89 -0.79
CA CYS A 69 -8.52 -11.44 -1.07
C CYS A 69 -9.61 -10.74 -0.24
N LYS A 70 -10.78 -11.37 -0.14
CA LYS A 70 -11.90 -10.83 0.66
C LYS A 70 -11.56 -10.75 2.15
N LYS A 71 -10.83 -11.72 2.68
CA LYS A 71 -10.41 -11.73 4.09
C LYS A 71 -9.43 -10.62 4.44
N GLU A 72 -8.69 -10.09 3.47
CA GLU A 72 -7.73 -9.02 3.68
C GLU A 72 -8.38 -7.63 3.73
N MET A 73 -9.56 -7.46 3.15
CA MET A 73 -10.21 -6.15 3.00
C MET A 73 -10.38 -5.37 4.30
N PRO A 74 -10.86 -5.97 5.40
CA PRO A 74 -10.98 -5.23 6.67
C PRO A 74 -9.62 -4.73 7.20
N SER A 75 -8.54 -5.47 6.94
CA SER A 75 -7.18 -5.06 7.33
C SER A 75 -6.69 -3.90 6.47
N LEU A 76 -7.03 -3.87 5.18
CA LEU A 76 -6.70 -2.77 4.28
C LEU A 76 -7.47 -1.50 4.65
N ASP A 77 -8.72 -1.62 5.08
CA ASP A 77 -9.50 -0.48 5.58
C ASP A 77 -8.88 0.12 6.85
N LEU A 78 -8.51 -0.72 7.81
CA LEU A 78 -7.77 -0.28 9.01
C LEU A 78 -6.45 0.39 8.65
N LEU A 79 -5.74 -0.11 7.64
CA LEU A 79 -4.49 0.46 7.17
C LEU A 79 -4.72 1.85 6.53
N GLN A 80 -5.77 2.01 5.72
CA GLN A 80 -6.14 3.27 5.07
C GLN A 80 -6.50 4.36 6.09
N THR A 81 -7.09 3.98 7.22
CA THR A 81 -7.51 4.91 8.29
C THR A 81 -6.40 5.21 9.30
N ASN A 82 -5.22 4.61 9.16
CA ASN A 82 -4.10 4.81 10.07
C ASN A 82 -3.53 6.23 9.93
N LYS A 83 -3.62 7.01 10.99
CA LYS A 83 -3.15 8.41 11.03
C LYS A 83 -1.65 8.58 10.79
N ASN A 84 -0.85 7.55 11.09
CA ASN A 84 0.60 7.57 10.85
C ASN A 84 0.96 7.37 9.37
N LEU A 85 -0.01 6.98 8.55
CA LEU A 85 0.14 6.73 7.12
C LEU A 85 -0.77 7.67 6.31
N SER A 86 -0.83 8.93 6.69
CA SER A 86 -1.73 9.94 6.09
C SER A 86 -1.55 10.13 4.58
N ASN A 87 -0.37 9.82 4.05
CA ASN A 87 -0.06 9.87 2.63
C ASN A 87 -0.26 8.53 1.91
N LEU A 88 -0.75 7.48 2.60
CA LEU A 88 -1.08 6.21 1.96
C LEU A 88 -2.41 6.31 1.21
N LYS A 89 -2.44 5.82 -0.02
CA LYS A 89 -3.63 5.62 -0.85
C LYS A 89 -3.72 4.16 -1.24
N ILE A 90 -4.83 3.53 -0.89
CA ILE A 90 -5.10 2.13 -1.24
C ILE A 90 -6.17 2.09 -2.33
N PHE A 91 -5.86 1.40 -3.42
CA PHE A 91 -6.80 1.15 -4.51
C PHE A 91 -7.10 -0.35 -4.59
N LEU A 92 -8.37 -0.70 -4.43
CA LEU A 92 -8.86 -2.06 -4.55
C LEU A 92 -9.29 -2.30 -6.00
N ILE A 93 -8.42 -2.92 -6.77
CA ILE A 93 -8.62 -3.15 -8.20
C ILE A 93 -9.32 -4.50 -8.41
N HIS A 94 -10.58 -4.44 -8.85
CA HIS A 94 -11.30 -5.66 -9.21
C HIS A 94 -10.77 -6.20 -10.55
N VAL A 95 -10.38 -7.46 -10.55
CA VAL A 95 -9.95 -8.19 -11.75
C VAL A 95 -10.86 -9.38 -11.96
N GLY A 96 -11.60 -9.37 -13.04
CA GLY A 96 -12.53 -10.45 -13.34
C GLY A 96 -13.50 -10.06 -14.45
N GLN A 97 -14.30 -11.03 -14.89
CA GLN A 97 -15.32 -10.83 -15.92
C GLN A 97 -16.71 -10.55 -15.34
N ASP A 98 -16.81 -10.39 -14.02
CA ASP A 98 -18.05 -10.02 -13.36
C ASP A 98 -18.45 -8.60 -13.76
N ASN A 99 -19.76 -8.36 -13.86
CA ASN A 99 -20.24 -6.99 -14.05
C ASN A 99 -20.00 -6.17 -12.77
N ILE A 100 -19.88 -4.86 -12.94
CA ILE A 100 -19.57 -3.93 -11.86
C ILE A 100 -20.55 -4.02 -10.68
N LYS A 101 -21.86 -4.22 -10.96
CA LYS A 101 -22.89 -4.34 -9.91
C LYS A 101 -22.64 -5.54 -8.99
N LYS A 102 -22.21 -6.69 -9.55
CA LYS A 102 -21.91 -7.89 -8.80
C LYS A 102 -20.65 -7.67 -7.94
N SER A 103 -19.65 -7.00 -8.48
CA SER A 103 -18.41 -6.68 -7.77
C SER A 103 -18.67 -5.74 -6.60
N LEU A 104 -19.42 -4.66 -6.81
CA LEU A 104 -19.77 -3.70 -5.75
C LEU A 104 -20.61 -4.36 -4.66
N LYS A 105 -21.63 -5.16 -5.01
CA LYS A 105 -22.40 -5.90 -4.01
C LYS A 105 -21.52 -6.82 -3.17
N SER A 106 -20.60 -7.56 -3.81
CA SER A 106 -19.66 -8.42 -3.09
C SER A 106 -18.72 -7.65 -2.18
N PHE A 107 -18.36 -6.42 -2.55
CA PHE A 107 -17.54 -5.54 -1.73
C PHE A 107 -18.32 -5.00 -0.52
N GLU A 108 -19.55 -4.53 -0.71
CA GLU A 108 -20.44 -4.03 0.36
C GLU A 108 -20.71 -5.08 1.46
N GLU A 109 -20.74 -6.37 1.08
CA GLU A 109 -20.91 -7.48 2.04
C GLU A 109 -19.66 -7.69 2.94
N LEU A 110 -18.53 -7.04 2.64
CA LEU A 110 -17.26 -7.21 3.34
C LEU A 110 -16.88 -6.01 4.24
N SER A 111 -17.52 -4.88 4.05
CA SER A 111 -17.35 -3.67 4.85
C SER A 111 -18.44 -3.54 5.91
#